data_c8fa5ac29081ee1758bd7bb374f12126
#
_entry.id   c8fa5ac29081ee1758bd7bb374f12126
#
_cell.length_a   1.000
_cell.length_b   1.000
_cell.length_c   1.000
_cell.angle_alpha   90.00
_cell.angle_beta   90.00
_cell.angle_gamma   90.00
#
_symmetry.space_group_name_H-M   'P 1'
#
loop_
_entity.id
_entity.type
_entity.pdbx_description
1 polymer ?
#
loop_
_entity_poly.entity_id
_entity_poly.type
_entity_poly.pdbx_seq_one_letter_code
_entity_poly.pdbx_strand_id
1 'polypeptide(L)'
;MLGNWSLGDYFKEQSIKWSFEFLTSDEYLGLDANRLAVSVFEGDADAPRDEESAKIWRECGLKDGQIFFLPKKNNWWIAGTTGPCGPDTEIFWDTGKEKCCADCSPACDCGKYLEIWNNVFMQYNKRADGVYEPLGRKNVDTGMGLERTVCVLNGFDSVYETDVFAPAIAEIRRLSGKESDGSPEVLRAVRIIADHVRTAVFLLGDEIGVVPSNVDQGYVLRRLIRRAVRFANALGMQKGDIIRIAEVYVGLYGDVYPE
;
A
#
# COMPACT_ATOMS: atom_id res chain seq x y z
N MET A 1 -2.17 -2.49 -8.39
CA MET A 1 -2.56 -3.39 -7.28
C MET A 1 -3.13 -4.66 -7.88
N LEU A 2 -2.69 -5.82 -7.39
CA LEU A 2 -3.18 -7.13 -7.81
C LEU A 2 -4.07 -7.72 -6.73
N GLY A 3 -4.97 -8.64 -7.08
CA GLY A 3 -5.84 -9.25 -6.09
C GLY A 3 -6.82 -10.25 -6.69
N ASN A 4 -7.71 -10.74 -5.85
CA ASN A 4 -8.83 -11.59 -6.22
C ASN A 4 -10.12 -11.12 -5.54
N TRP A 5 -11.25 -11.39 -6.16
CA TRP A 5 -12.54 -10.90 -5.71
C TRP A 5 -13.56 -12.03 -5.69
N SER A 6 -14.41 -12.02 -4.66
CA SER A 6 -15.55 -12.94 -4.56
C SER A 6 -16.83 -12.15 -4.30
N LEU A 7 -17.83 -12.41 -5.11
CA LEU A 7 -19.17 -11.84 -4.96
C LEU A 7 -20.15 -12.93 -4.44
N GLY A 8 -19.81 -13.50 -3.27
CA GLY A 8 -20.59 -14.53 -2.59
C GLY A 8 -20.30 -15.95 -3.03
N ASP A 9 -19.12 -16.20 -3.59
CA ASP A 9 -18.65 -17.53 -3.98
C ASP A 9 -17.78 -18.15 -2.87
N TYR A 10 -16.56 -17.66 -2.67
CA TYR A 10 -15.68 -18.05 -1.55
C TYR A 10 -15.56 -16.92 -0.51
N PHE A 11 -15.01 -17.24 0.66
CA PHE A 11 -14.83 -16.26 1.73
C PHE A 11 -13.47 -16.46 2.44
N LYS A 12 -13.38 -16.23 3.74
CA LYS A 12 -12.13 -16.16 4.53
C LYS A 12 -11.18 -17.34 4.30
N GLU A 13 -11.69 -18.56 4.38
CA GLU A 13 -10.85 -19.75 4.34
C GLU A 13 -10.06 -19.85 3.04
N GLN A 14 -10.74 -19.77 1.91
CA GLN A 14 -10.09 -19.85 0.60
C GLN A 14 -9.20 -18.63 0.34
N SER A 15 -9.69 -17.43 0.64
CA SER A 15 -8.94 -16.19 0.43
C SER A 15 -7.60 -16.20 1.17
N ILE A 16 -7.61 -16.57 2.46
CA ILE A 16 -6.41 -16.63 3.28
C ILE A 16 -5.47 -17.73 2.78
N LYS A 17 -5.99 -18.94 2.53
CA LYS A 17 -5.16 -20.08 2.08
C LYS A 17 -4.51 -19.77 0.72
N TRP A 18 -5.24 -19.18 -0.23
CA TRP A 18 -4.70 -18.84 -1.54
C TRP A 18 -3.67 -17.71 -1.48
N SER A 19 -3.90 -16.66 -0.69
CA SER A 19 -2.91 -15.60 -0.53
C SER A 19 -1.63 -16.13 0.15
N PHE A 20 -1.77 -17.02 1.14
CA PHE A 20 -0.63 -17.66 1.78
C PHE A 20 0.16 -18.56 0.81
N GLU A 21 -0.54 -19.45 0.10
CA GLU A 21 0.07 -20.34 -0.90
C GLU A 21 0.80 -19.52 -1.98
N PHE A 22 0.14 -18.51 -2.54
CA PHE A 22 0.73 -17.67 -3.58
C PHE A 22 1.99 -16.95 -3.09
N LEU A 23 2.01 -16.48 -1.85
CA LEU A 23 3.18 -15.80 -1.30
C LEU A 23 4.33 -16.76 -0.95
N THR A 24 4.03 -17.97 -0.46
CA THR A 24 5.04 -18.83 0.17
C THR A 24 5.46 -20.06 -0.63
N SER A 25 4.64 -20.53 -1.59
CA SER A 25 5.01 -21.67 -2.43
C SER A 25 6.13 -21.32 -3.38
N ASP A 26 7.09 -22.24 -3.52
CA ASP A 26 8.20 -22.14 -4.50
C ASP A 26 7.72 -22.13 -5.95
N GLU A 27 6.49 -22.60 -6.20
CA GLU A 27 5.85 -22.52 -7.51
C GLU A 27 5.46 -21.08 -7.89
N TYR A 28 5.29 -20.20 -6.89
CA TYR A 28 4.89 -18.82 -7.06
C TYR A 28 5.96 -17.84 -6.56
N LEU A 29 5.77 -17.20 -5.41
CA LEU A 29 6.71 -16.15 -4.95
C LEU A 29 7.79 -16.65 -3.99
N GLY A 30 7.64 -17.82 -3.38
CA GLY A 30 8.67 -18.48 -2.56
C GLY A 30 9.13 -17.68 -1.33
N LEU A 31 8.27 -16.81 -0.78
CA LEU A 31 8.65 -16.01 0.38
C LEU A 31 8.73 -16.88 1.64
N ASP A 32 9.73 -16.64 2.49
CA ASP A 32 9.88 -17.34 3.76
C ASP A 32 8.73 -17.00 4.73
N ALA A 33 7.87 -18.00 5.01
CA ALA A 33 6.76 -17.88 5.93
C ALA A 33 7.16 -17.46 7.36
N ASN A 34 8.42 -17.73 7.78
CA ASN A 34 8.91 -17.27 9.09
C ASN A 34 9.11 -15.74 9.15
N ARG A 35 9.19 -15.07 8.00
CA ARG A 35 9.28 -13.62 7.88
C ARG A 35 7.92 -12.97 7.60
N LEU A 36 6.84 -13.73 7.52
CA LEU A 36 5.50 -13.16 7.42
C LEU A 36 4.96 -12.82 8.80
N ALA A 37 4.24 -11.73 8.89
CA ALA A 37 3.37 -11.38 10.01
C ALA A 37 2.00 -11.03 9.45
N VAL A 38 0.95 -11.27 10.22
CA VAL A 38 -0.42 -10.96 9.80
C VAL A 38 -1.15 -10.18 10.88
N SER A 39 -2.04 -9.32 10.47
CA SER A 39 -2.97 -8.66 11.36
C SER A 39 -4.38 -9.18 11.17
N VAL A 40 -5.17 -9.16 12.23
CA VAL A 40 -6.60 -9.49 12.23
C VAL A 40 -7.34 -8.53 13.15
N PHE A 41 -8.62 -8.32 12.89
CA PHE A 41 -9.43 -7.39 13.67
C PHE A 41 -9.61 -7.86 15.13
N GLU A 42 -9.30 -6.98 16.09
CA GLU A 42 -9.39 -7.29 17.53
C GLU A 42 -10.81 -7.29 18.09
N GLY A 43 -11.79 -6.80 17.33
CA GLY A 43 -13.17 -6.64 17.76
C GLY A 43 -13.45 -5.30 18.42
N ASP A 44 -14.71 -4.86 18.32
CA ASP A 44 -15.25 -3.69 19.01
C ASP A 44 -16.77 -3.83 19.26
N ALA A 45 -17.46 -2.72 19.56
CA ALA A 45 -18.89 -2.72 19.78
C ALA A 45 -19.72 -3.03 18.53
N ASP A 46 -19.17 -2.83 17.32
CA ASP A 46 -19.86 -2.99 16.05
C ASP A 46 -19.69 -4.40 15.47
N ALA A 47 -18.56 -5.06 15.76
CA ALA A 47 -18.26 -6.37 15.21
C ALA A 47 -17.34 -7.19 16.15
N PRO A 48 -17.52 -8.52 16.20
CA PRO A 48 -16.72 -9.37 17.07
C PRO A 48 -15.27 -9.47 16.59
N ARG A 49 -14.38 -9.85 17.52
CA ARG A 49 -12.99 -10.22 17.26
C ARG A 49 -12.92 -11.33 16.20
N ASP A 50 -12.00 -11.20 15.24
CA ASP A 50 -11.86 -12.13 14.12
C ASP A 50 -11.00 -13.36 14.47
N GLU A 51 -11.52 -14.20 15.35
CA GLU A 51 -10.88 -15.47 15.72
C GLU A 51 -10.87 -16.47 14.56
N GLU A 52 -11.81 -16.34 13.60
CA GLU A 52 -11.89 -17.21 12.43
C GLU A 52 -10.66 -17.02 11.54
N SER A 53 -10.33 -15.78 11.16
CA SER A 53 -9.13 -15.50 10.36
C SER A 53 -7.85 -15.90 11.12
N ALA A 54 -7.75 -15.62 12.41
CA ALA A 54 -6.60 -16.01 13.21
C ALA A 54 -6.43 -17.55 13.28
N LYS A 55 -7.52 -18.30 13.36
CA LYS A 55 -7.48 -19.76 13.31
C LYS A 55 -6.97 -20.26 11.96
N ILE A 56 -7.47 -19.71 10.85
CA ILE A 56 -7.05 -20.11 9.50
C ILE A 56 -5.56 -19.83 9.30
N TRP A 57 -5.05 -18.69 9.78
CA TRP A 57 -3.61 -18.40 9.73
C TRP A 57 -2.77 -19.41 10.49
N ARG A 58 -3.22 -19.88 11.68
CA ARG A 58 -2.55 -20.99 12.40
C ARG A 58 -2.58 -22.29 11.61
N GLU A 59 -3.69 -22.59 10.95
CA GLU A 59 -3.82 -23.77 10.08
C GLU A 59 -2.88 -23.68 8.86
N CYS A 60 -2.59 -22.48 8.37
CA CYS A 60 -1.56 -22.25 7.36
C CYS A 60 -0.12 -22.40 7.91
N GLY A 61 0.07 -22.52 9.22
CA GLY A 61 1.37 -22.75 9.86
C GLY A 61 2.00 -21.54 10.52
N LEU A 62 1.34 -20.39 10.55
CA LEU A 62 1.84 -19.21 11.27
C LEU A 62 1.75 -19.41 12.79
N LYS A 63 2.77 -18.93 13.50
CA LYS A 63 2.86 -19.00 14.97
C LYS A 63 2.10 -17.82 15.60
N ASP A 64 1.68 -17.97 16.85
CA ASP A 64 0.98 -16.89 17.57
C ASP A 64 1.74 -15.57 17.62
N GLY A 65 3.08 -15.59 17.66
CA GLY A 65 3.91 -14.40 17.60
C GLY A 65 3.94 -13.66 16.24
N GLN A 66 3.34 -14.25 15.21
CA GLN A 66 3.20 -13.68 13.88
C GLN A 66 1.79 -13.15 13.61
N ILE A 67 0.82 -13.38 14.53
CA ILE A 67 -0.59 -13.00 14.39
C ILE A 67 -0.90 -11.87 15.36
N PHE A 68 -1.23 -10.71 14.86
CA PHE A 68 -1.48 -9.50 15.64
C PHE A 68 -2.95 -9.12 15.56
N PHE A 69 -3.60 -8.96 16.71
CA PHE A 69 -4.95 -8.41 16.76
C PHE A 69 -4.87 -6.90 16.89
N LEU A 70 -5.42 -6.19 15.91
CA LEU A 70 -5.32 -4.75 15.82
C LEU A 70 -6.71 -4.09 15.75
N PRO A 71 -6.81 -2.83 16.19
CA PRO A 71 -8.07 -2.10 16.24
C PRO A 71 -8.63 -1.77 14.86
N LYS A 72 -9.90 -1.35 14.83
CA LYS A 72 -10.63 -0.95 13.63
C LYS A 72 -9.89 0.01 12.71
N LYS A 73 -9.10 0.92 13.24
CA LYS A 73 -8.29 1.84 12.43
C LYS A 73 -7.24 1.16 11.55
N ASN A 74 -6.86 -0.09 11.88
CA ASN A 74 -5.87 -0.89 11.17
C ASN A 74 -6.49 -2.04 10.39
N ASN A 75 -7.52 -2.69 10.95
CA ASN A 75 -8.11 -3.91 10.38
C ASN A 75 -9.61 -3.77 10.10
N TRP A 76 -9.98 -2.68 9.43
CA TRP A 76 -11.33 -2.49 8.93
C TRP A 76 -11.32 -1.66 7.66
N TRP A 77 -11.91 -2.18 6.61
CA TRP A 77 -11.99 -1.50 5.33
C TRP A 77 -13.42 -1.05 5.00
N ILE A 78 -13.54 0.13 4.43
CA ILE A 78 -14.74 0.69 3.85
C ILE A 78 -14.37 1.64 2.71
N ALA A 79 -15.03 1.51 1.55
CA ALA A 79 -14.72 2.31 0.35
C ALA A 79 -15.03 3.80 0.50
N GLY A 80 -15.92 4.16 1.41
CA GLY A 80 -16.38 5.55 1.61
C GLY A 80 -16.86 5.77 3.04
N THR A 81 -17.81 6.67 3.21
CA THR A 81 -18.40 6.96 4.53
C THR A 81 -19.50 5.97 4.89
N THR A 82 -20.13 5.35 3.88
CA THR A 82 -21.23 4.39 3.99
C THR A 82 -21.07 3.30 2.93
N GLY A 83 -21.77 2.18 3.09
CA GLY A 83 -21.76 1.08 2.11
C GLY A 83 -21.09 -0.19 2.61
N PRO A 84 -20.81 -1.13 1.71
CA PRO A 84 -20.16 -2.40 2.04
C PRO A 84 -18.82 -2.20 2.73
N CYS A 85 -18.62 -2.94 3.82
CA CYS A 85 -17.42 -2.84 4.65
C CYS A 85 -17.22 -4.12 5.47
N GLY A 86 -16.10 -4.22 6.15
CA GLY A 86 -15.85 -5.32 7.07
C GLY A 86 -14.43 -5.37 7.58
N PRO A 87 -14.16 -6.33 8.48
CA PRO A 87 -12.81 -6.59 8.94
C PRO A 87 -11.94 -7.07 7.79
N ASP A 88 -10.67 -6.80 7.91
CA ASP A 88 -9.65 -7.32 7.03
C ASP A 88 -8.55 -8.05 7.77
N THR A 89 -7.71 -8.74 7.02
CA THR A 89 -6.46 -9.33 7.49
C THR A 89 -5.36 -8.99 6.52
N GLU A 90 -4.40 -8.25 7.01
CA GLU A 90 -3.25 -7.80 6.24
C GLU A 90 -2.07 -8.74 6.42
N ILE A 91 -1.27 -8.90 5.37
CA ILE A 91 -0.04 -9.68 5.38
C ILE A 91 1.15 -8.73 5.26
N PHE A 92 2.09 -8.87 6.18
CA PHE A 92 3.29 -8.03 6.27
C PHE A 92 4.54 -8.89 6.11
N TRP A 93 5.55 -8.28 5.50
CA TRP A 93 6.90 -8.78 5.46
C TRP A 93 7.73 -8.18 6.60
N ASP A 94 8.36 -9.02 7.40
CA ASP A 94 9.37 -8.57 8.38
C ASP A 94 10.65 -8.21 7.65
N THR A 95 10.97 -6.92 7.60
CA THR A 95 12.14 -6.39 6.92
C THR A 95 13.47 -6.74 7.60
N GLY A 96 13.42 -7.33 8.79
CA GLY A 96 14.60 -7.63 9.61
C GLY A 96 15.08 -6.46 10.46
N LYS A 97 14.45 -5.28 10.38
CA LYS A 97 14.78 -4.16 11.27
C LYS A 97 14.47 -4.49 12.73
N GLU A 98 15.21 -3.86 13.62
CA GLU A 98 14.98 -4.00 15.06
C GLU A 98 13.59 -3.48 15.47
N LYS A 99 13.06 -4.07 16.53
CA LYS A 99 11.80 -3.59 17.14
C LYS A 99 11.98 -2.19 17.70
N CYS A 100 11.04 -1.29 17.40
CA CYS A 100 11.06 0.07 17.92
C CYS A 100 10.71 0.18 19.42
N CYS A 101 9.99 -0.82 19.96
CA CYS A 101 9.56 -0.92 21.35
C CYS A 101 9.20 -2.37 21.70
N ALA A 102 8.91 -2.64 22.98
CA ALA A 102 8.52 -3.98 23.44
C ALA A 102 7.26 -4.51 22.72
N ASP A 103 6.28 -3.64 22.48
CA ASP A 103 5.00 -3.94 21.84
C ASP A 103 5.01 -3.66 20.33
N CYS A 104 6.20 -3.69 19.71
CA CYS A 104 6.34 -3.45 18.27
C CYS A 104 5.50 -4.45 17.45
N SER A 105 4.63 -3.91 16.62
CA SER A 105 3.66 -4.65 15.81
C SER A 105 3.50 -4.01 14.42
N PRO A 106 2.76 -4.62 13.50
CA PRO A 106 2.40 -4.01 12.22
C PRO A 106 1.72 -2.64 12.31
N ALA A 107 1.14 -2.29 13.46
CA ALA A 107 0.57 -0.96 13.69
C ALA A 107 1.61 0.15 13.90
N CYS A 108 2.91 -0.19 13.97
CA CYS A 108 4.01 0.77 14.15
C CYS A 108 4.58 1.26 12.82
N ASP A 109 4.77 2.56 12.67
CA ASP A 109 5.40 3.19 11.48
C ASP A 109 6.94 3.09 11.47
N CYS A 110 7.53 2.13 12.18
CA CYS A 110 8.99 2.00 12.31
C CYS A 110 9.66 1.34 11.08
N GLY A 111 8.87 0.80 10.16
CA GLY A 111 9.35 0.12 8.96
C GLY A 111 9.88 -1.29 9.19
N LYS A 112 9.65 -1.90 10.37
CA LYS A 112 9.92 -3.33 10.61
C LYS A 112 9.00 -4.21 9.79
N TYR A 113 7.72 -3.86 9.74
CA TYR A 113 6.69 -4.59 9.00
C TYR A 113 6.26 -3.78 7.77
N LEU A 114 6.41 -4.37 6.59
CA LEU A 114 5.97 -3.80 5.32
C LEU A 114 4.72 -4.57 4.86
N GLU A 115 3.57 -3.92 4.85
CA GLU A 115 2.35 -4.50 4.30
C GLU A 115 2.52 -4.81 2.80
N ILE A 116 2.26 -6.06 2.41
CA ILE A 116 2.35 -6.52 1.02
C ILE A 116 1.00 -6.97 0.45
N TRP A 117 0.06 -7.38 1.30
CA TRP A 117 -1.26 -7.88 0.90
C TRP A 117 -2.32 -7.54 1.92
N ASN A 118 -3.55 -7.27 1.47
CA ASN A 118 -4.71 -7.12 2.33
C ASN A 118 -5.88 -7.99 1.82
N ASN A 119 -6.46 -8.83 2.70
CA ASN A 119 -7.67 -9.59 2.44
C ASN A 119 -8.84 -8.92 3.16
N VAL A 120 -9.71 -8.24 2.42
CA VAL A 120 -10.88 -7.56 2.96
C VAL A 120 -12.11 -8.48 2.91
N PHE A 121 -12.80 -8.62 4.04
CA PHE A 121 -13.98 -9.46 4.18
C PHE A 121 -15.22 -8.60 4.38
N MET A 122 -15.80 -8.14 3.27
CA MET A 122 -17.02 -7.34 3.28
C MET A 122 -18.22 -8.19 3.70
N GLN A 123 -18.61 -8.06 4.97
CA GLN A 123 -19.73 -8.79 5.56
C GLN A 123 -20.75 -7.88 6.26
N TYR A 124 -20.52 -6.56 6.24
CA TYR A 124 -21.40 -5.55 6.78
C TYR A 124 -21.70 -4.46 5.74
N ASN A 125 -22.81 -3.78 5.95
CA ASN A 125 -23.16 -2.53 5.27
C ASN A 125 -23.29 -1.42 6.31
N LYS A 126 -22.49 -0.37 6.20
CA LYS A 126 -22.59 0.79 7.08
C LYS A 126 -23.61 1.76 6.52
N ARG A 127 -24.65 2.04 7.30
CA ARG A 127 -25.72 2.98 6.98
C ARG A 127 -25.29 4.44 7.24
N ALA A 128 -26.09 5.39 6.73
CA ALA A 128 -25.88 6.82 6.96
C ALA A 128 -26.02 7.25 8.43
N ASP A 129 -26.79 6.51 9.23
CA ASP A 129 -26.93 6.70 10.67
C ASP A 129 -25.78 6.08 11.49
N GLY A 130 -24.80 5.46 10.82
CA GLY A 130 -23.61 4.86 11.43
C GLY A 130 -23.77 3.40 11.86
N VAL A 131 -24.96 2.81 11.72
CA VAL A 131 -25.23 1.41 12.09
C VAL A 131 -24.61 0.47 11.06
N TYR A 132 -24.01 -0.63 11.56
CA TYR A 132 -23.48 -1.72 10.73
C TYR A 132 -24.48 -2.88 10.70
N GLU A 133 -25.00 -3.16 9.51
CA GLU A 133 -25.92 -4.29 9.28
C GLU A 133 -25.21 -5.41 8.54
N PRO A 134 -25.43 -6.69 8.90
CA PRO A 134 -24.88 -7.81 8.13
C PRO A 134 -25.33 -7.77 6.67
N LEU A 135 -24.39 -8.00 5.73
CA LEU A 135 -24.71 -8.21 4.33
C LEU A 135 -25.36 -9.57 4.12
N GLY A 136 -26.39 -9.62 3.27
CA GLY A 136 -27.02 -10.89 2.86
C GLY A 136 -26.08 -11.80 2.05
N ARG A 137 -25.04 -11.22 1.43
CA ARG A 137 -23.99 -11.93 0.70
C ARG A 137 -22.64 -11.38 1.15
N LYS A 138 -21.77 -12.28 1.60
CA LYS A 138 -20.41 -11.95 1.99
C LYS A 138 -19.52 -11.89 0.76
N ASN A 139 -18.68 -10.88 0.67
CA ASN A 139 -17.78 -10.67 -0.46
C ASN A 139 -16.33 -10.59 0.01
N VAL A 140 -15.41 -10.90 -0.89
CA VAL A 140 -13.96 -10.74 -0.69
C VAL A 140 -13.46 -9.70 -1.68
N ASP A 141 -12.66 -8.78 -1.18
CA ASP A 141 -11.88 -7.84 -1.98
C ASP A 141 -10.44 -7.90 -1.47
N THR A 142 -9.50 -8.28 -2.32
CA THR A 142 -8.10 -8.37 -1.90
C THR A 142 -7.23 -7.40 -2.70
N GLY A 143 -6.14 -6.98 -2.10
CA GLY A 143 -5.19 -6.10 -2.76
C GLY A 143 -3.75 -6.39 -2.37
N MET A 144 -2.92 -6.70 -3.37
CA MET A 144 -1.47 -6.82 -3.22
C MET A 144 -0.79 -5.56 -3.73
N GLY A 145 0.10 -4.98 -2.93
CA GLY A 145 0.96 -3.88 -3.36
C GLY A 145 2.04 -4.37 -4.31
N LEU A 146 1.90 -4.10 -5.62
CA LEU A 146 2.85 -4.59 -6.63
C LEU A 146 4.28 -4.12 -6.31
N GLU A 147 4.50 -2.83 -6.14
CA GLU A 147 5.82 -2.26 -5.86
C GLU A 147 6.40 -2.74 -4.52
N ARG A 148 5.54 -2.95 -3.52
CA ARG A 148 5.97 -3.49 -2.22
C ARG A 148 6.41 -4.95 -2.35
N THR A 149 5.68 -5.75 -3.10
CA THR A 149 6.04 -7.16 -3.35
C THR A 149 7.31 -7.28 -4.19
N VAL A 150 7.45 -6.48 -5.25
CA VAL A 150 8.69 -6.40 -6.04
C VAL A 150 9.88 -5.98 -5.18
N CYS A 151 9.70 -5.02 -4.29
CA CYS A 151 10.72 -4.59 -3.34
C CYS A 151 11.20 -5.76 -2.46
N VAL A 152 10.26 -6.53 -1.90
CA VAL A 152 10.56 -7.71 -1.06
C VAL A 152 11.28 -8.80 -1.85
N LEU A 153 10.80 -9.14 -3.04
CA LEU A 153 11.36 -10.18 -3.89
C LEU A 153 12.81 -9.88 -4.35
N ASN A 154 13.11 -8.59 -4.56
CA ASN A 154 14.46 -8.16 -4.93
C ASN A 154 15.38 -7.87 -3.72
N GLY A 155 14.87 -7.99 -2.50
CA GLY A 155 15.63 -7.68 -1.29
C GLY A 155 16.00 -6.21 -1.13
N PHE A 156 15.21 -5.30 -1.70
CA PHE A 156 15.43 -3.86 -1.58
C PHE A 156 14.96 -3.34 -0.20
N ASP A 157 15.63 -2.31 0.28
CA ASP A 157 15.26 -1.64 1.54
C ASP A 157 14.07 -0.70 1.38
N SER A 158 13.74 -0.32 0.15
CA SER A 158 12.68 0.65 -0.14
C SER A 158 12.07 0.42 -1.52
N VAL A 159 10.76 0.64 -1.63
CA VAL A 159 10.05 0.64 -2.93
C VAL A 159 10.62 1.64 -3.94
N TYR A 160 11.30 2.67 -3.46
CA TYR A 160 11.95 3.68 -4.29
C TYR A 160 13.21 3.17 -5.01
N GLU A 161 13.65 1.94 -4.74
CA GLU A 161 14.74 1.27 -5.43
C GLU A 161 14.25 0.41 -6.61
N THR A 162 12.94 0.22 -6.71
CA THR A 162 12.34 -0.53 -7.82
C THR A 162 12.48 0.22 -9.14
N ASP A 163 12.42 -0.51 -10.25
CA ASP A 163 12.55 -0.01 -11.61
C ASP A 163 11.53 1.09 -11.98
N VAL A 164 10.36 1.10 -11.33
CA VAL A 164 9.34 2.13 -11.53
C VAL A 164 9.65 3.46 -10.83
N PHE A 165 10.61 3.49 -9.91
CA PHE A 165 11.01 4.72 -9.20
C PHE A 165 12.49 5.09 -9.44
N ALA A 166 13.38 4.11 -9.56
CA ALA A 166 14.82 4.35 -9.62
C ALA A 166 15.24 5.33 -10.72
N PRO A 167 14.70 5.32 -11.95
CA PRO A 167 15.06 6.29 -12.97
C PRO A 167 14.69 7.73 -12.58
N ALA A 168 13.50 7.95 -12.02
CA ALA A 168 13.08 9.27 -11.56
C ALA A 168 13.90 9.75 -10.36
N ILE A 169 14.23 8.86 -9.42
CA ILE A 169 15.14 9.14 -8.29
C ILE A 169 16.51 9.58 -8.80
N ALA A 170 17.08 8.88 -9.78
CA ALA A 170 18.35 9.25 -10.38
C ALA A 170 18.31 10.63 -11.04
N GLU A 171 17.25 10.94 -11.80
CA GLU A 171 17.11 12.24 -12.45
C GLU A 171 16.92 13.37 -11.43
N ILE A 172 16.12 13.17 -10.36
CA ILE A 172 15.96 14.16 -9.27
C ILE A 172 17.32 14.46 -8.63
N ARG A 173 18.10 13.42 -8.32
CA ARG A 173 19.42 13.56 -7.71
C ARG A 173 20.39 14.34 -8.63
N ARG A 174 20.40 13.99 -9.92
CA ARG A 174 21.21 14.67 -10.94
C ARG A 174 20.84 16.16 -11.06
N LEU A 175 19.56 16.47 -11.18
CA LEU A 175 19.07 17.85 -11.33
C LEU A 175 19.31 18.71 -10.07
N SER A 176 19.30 18.09 -8.90
CA SER A 176 19.56 18.78 -7.62
C SER A 176 21.04 18.85 -7.23
N GLY A 177 21.93 18.13 -7.96
CA GLY A 177 23.35 17.98 -7.55
C GLY A 177 23.52 17.22 -6.23
N LYS A 178 22.60 16.27 -5.92
CA LYS A 178 22.56 15.51 -4.67
C LYS A 178 22.79 14.00 -4.88
N GLU A 179 23.59 13.62 -5.87
CA GLU A 179 23.82 12.22 -6.27
C GLU A 179 24.28 11.36 -5.11
N SER A 180 25.16 11.86 -4.25
CA SER A 180 25.76 11.14 -3.14
C SER A 180 25.23 11.53 -1.76
N ASP A 181 24.26 12.46 -1.69
CA ASP A 181 23.72 12.92 -0.40
C ASP A 181 22.65 11.94 0.12
N GLY A 182 23.01 11.17 1.14
CA GLY A 182 22.14 10.20 1.83
C GLY A 182 21.44 10.74 3.07
N SER A 183 21.49 12.06 3.33
CA SER A 183 20.85 12.64 4.49
C SER A 183 19.33 12.38 4.51
N PRO A 184 18.72 12.18 5.69
CA PRO A 184 17.29 11.89 5.81
C PRO A 184 16.41 12.95 5.15
N GLU A 185 16.81 14.21 5.19
CA GLU A 185 16.10 15.34 4.59
C GLU A 185 16.08 15.24 3.08
N VAL A 186 17.24 14.95 2.46
CA VAL A 186 17.35 14.76 1.00
C VAL A 186 16.61 13.52 0.56
N LEU A 187 16.78 12.40 1.24
CA LEU A 187 16.04 11.16 0.93
C LEU A 187 14.53 11.38 0.96
N ARG A 188 14.04 12.05 2.00
CA ARG A 188 12.62 12.40 2.11
C ARG A 188 12.15 13.28 0.97
N ALA A 189 12.90 14.31 0.63
CA ALA A 189 12.54 15.23 -0.43
C ALA A 189 12.49 14.54 -1.80
N VAL A 190 13.51 13.75 -2.13
CA VAL A 190 13.61 12.97 -3.36
C VAL A 190 12.42 12.03 -3.51
N ARG A 191 12.10 11.27 -2.45
CA ARG A 191 10.96 10.33 -2.44
C ARG A 191 9.62 11.04 -2.64
N ILE A 192 9.40 12.17 -1.98
CA ILE A 192 8.18 12.97 -2.14
C ILE A 192 8.04 13.48 -3.57
N ILE A 193 9.12 13.96 -4.17
CA ILE A 193 9.09 14.45 -5.56
C ILE A 193 8.74 13.30 -6.50
N ALA A 194 9.44 12.17 -6.40
CA ALA A 194 9.22 11.00 -7.25
C ALA A 194 7.77 10.49 -7.17
N ASP A 195 7.28 10.23 -5.96
CA ASP A 195 5.93 9.72 -5.71
C ASP A 195 4.84 10.69 -6.22
N HIS A 196 4.96 11.97 -5.90
CA HIS A 196 3.94 12.95 -6.26
C HIS A 196 3.92 13.28 -7.75
N VAL A 197 5.09 13.29 -8.42
CA VAL A 197 5.14 13.52 -9.87
C VAL A 197 4.60 12.31 -10.61
N ARG A 198 4.94 11.08 -10.20
CA ARG A 198 4.34 9.87 -10.78
C ARG A 198 2.82 9.91 -10.69
N THR A 199 2.29 10.15 -9.51
CA THR A 199 0.84 10.25 -9.29
C THR A 199 0.21 11.36 -10.14
N ALA A 200 0.87 12.52 -10.26
CA ALA A 200 0.36 13.61 -11.06
C ALA A 200 0.34 13.29 -12.57
N VAL A 201 1.37 12.61 -13.08
CA VAL A 201 1.41 12.17 -14.49
C VAL A 201 0.24 11.24 -14.80
N PHE A 202 -0.01 10.22 -13.97
CA PHE A 202 -1.14 9.32 -14.19
C PHE A 202 -2.50 10.01 -14.09
N LEU A 203 -2.70 10.91 -13.12
CA LEU A 203 -3.96 11.64 -12.98
C LEU A 203 -4.23 12.62 -14.13
N LEU A 204 -3.18 13.23 -14.69
CA LEU A 204 -3.30 14.16 -15.82
C LEU A 204 -3.46 13.45 -17.15
N GLY A 205 -2.78 12.30 -17.31
CA GLY A 205 -2.78 11.52 -18.55
C GLY A 205 -3.90 10.47 -18.64
N ASP A 206 -4.75 10.31 -17.62
CA ASP A 206 -5.90 9.41 -17.67
C ASP A 206 -6.92 9.87 -18.72
N GLU A 207 -7.64 8.95 -19.37
CA GLU A 207 -8.65 9.26 -20.40
C GLU A 207 -9.67 10.31 -19.93
N ILE A 208 -10.09 10.24 -18.65
CA ILE A 208 -11.00 11.22 -18.06
C ILE A 208 -10.25 12.50 -17.72
N GLY A 209 -8.98 12.39 -17.34
CA GLY A 209 -8.08 13.47 -17.00
C GLY A 209 -8.53 14.31 -15.79
N VAL A 210 -7.73 14.35 -14.74
CA VAL A 210 -7.99 15.23 -13.60
C VAL A 210 -7.11 16.47 -13.72
N VAL A 211 -7.73 17.65 -13.81
CA VAL A 211 -6.98 18.93 -13.82
C VAL A 211 -6.87 19.51 -12.42
N PRO A 212 -5.76 20.19 -12.07
CA PRO A 212 -5.61 20.84 -10.77
C PRO A 212 -6.71 21.90 -10.55
N SER A 213 -7.41 21.80 -9.41
CA SER A 213 -8.51 22.72 -9.06
C SER A 213 -8.49 23.10 -7.58
N ASN A 214 -9.55 23.77 -7.12
CA ASN A 214 -9.74 24.11 -5.72
C ASN A 214 -10.69 23.15 -4.95
N VAL A 215 -11.27 22.17 -5.66
CA VAL A 215 -12.28 21.25 -5.13
C VAL A 215 -11.96 19.80 -5.53
N ASP A 216 -12.48 18.85 -4.79
CA ASP A 216 -12.51 17.42 -5.08
C ASP A 216 -11.12 16.83 -5.46
N GLN A 217 -11.09 15.94 -6.42
CA GLN A 217 -9.87 15.24 -6.88
C GLN A 217 -8.83 16.23 -7.44
N GLY A 218 -9.28 17.27 -8.14
CA GLY A 218 -8.39 18.31 -8.66
C GLY A 218 -7.67 19.09 -7.56
N TYR A 219 -8.30 19.26 -6.38
CA TYR A 219 -7.63 19.86 -5.23
C TYR A 219 -6.51 18.94 -4.68
N VAL A 220 -6.74 17.63 -4.64
CA VAL A 220 -5.72 16.66 -4.24
C VAL A 220 -4.53 16.74 -5.20
N LEU A 221 -4.78 16.65 -6.52
CA LEU A 221 -3.73 16.78 -7.54
C LEU A 221 -2.94 18.07 -7.40
N ARG A 222 -3.64 19.21 -7.25
CA ARG A 222 -2.99 20.50 -7.02
C ARG A 222 -2.07 20.49 -5.79
N ARG A 223 -2.49 19.86 -4.69
CA ARG A 223 -1.67 19.72 -3.48
C ARG A 223 -0.41 18.88 -3.73
N LEU A 224 -0.54 17.76 -4.46
CA LEU A 224 0.60 16.90 -4.80
C LEU A 224 1.64 17.68 -5.63
N ILE A 225 1.22 18.34 -6.70
CA ILE A 225 2.11 19.14 -7.55
C ILE A 225 2.79 20.24 -6.74
N ARG A 226 2.04 21.01 -5.96
CA ARG A 226 2.62 22.08 -5.12
C ARG A 226 3.61 21.56 -4.09
N ARG A 227 3.36 20.36 -3.53
CA ARG A 227 4.26 19.75 -2.57
C ARG A 227 5.53 19.27 -3.26
N ALA A 228 5.45 18.66 -4.44
CA ALA A 228 6.61 18.27 -5.23
C ALA A 228 7.48 19.48 -5.59
N VAL A 229 6.88 20.56 -6.10
CA VAL A 229 7.58 21.82 -6.42
C VAL A 229 8.26 22.42 -5.18
N ARG A 230 7.60 22.42 -4.03
CA ARG A 230 8.21 22.92 -2.78
C ARG A 230 9.47 22.14 -2.39
N PHE A 231 9.44 20.81 -2.50
CA PHE A 231 10.59 19.98 -2.18
C PHE A 231 11.69 20.07 -3.25
N ALA A 232 11.32 20.22 -4.53
CA ALA A 232 12.28 20.50 -5.61
C ALA A 232 13.04 21.80 -5.35
N ASN A 233 12.34 22.88 -4.99
CA ASN A 233 12.96 24.15 -4.60
C ASN A 233 13.87 24.01 -3.37
N ALA A 234 13.46 23.20 -2.36
CA ALA A 234 14.28 22.94 -1.17
C ALA A 234 15.57 22.18 -1.50
N LEU A 235 15.57 21.37 -2.56
CA LEU A 235 16.77 20.69 -3.08
C LEU A 235 17.62 21.58 -3.99
N GLY A 236 17.20 22.82 -4.27
CA GLY A 236 17.92 23.75 -5.16
C GLY A 236 17.68 23.52 -6.66
N MET A 237 16.66 22.72 -7.01
CA MET A 237 16.31 22.47 -8.42
C MET A 237 15.80 23.74 -9.10
N GLN A 238 16.02 23.84 -10.40
CA GLN A 238 15.62 24.98 -11.20
C GLN A 238 14.14 24.95 -11.57
N LYS A 239 13.59 26.12 -11.89
CA LYS A 239 12.22 26.21 -12.40
C LYS A 239 12.09 25.44 -13.72
N GLY A 240 11.16 24.50 -13.75
CA GLY A 240 10.94 23.62 -14.90
C GLY A 240 11.55 22.22 -14.78
N ASP A 241 12.50 21.98 -13.87
CA ASP A 241 13.10 20.65 -13.69
C ASP A 241 12.08 19.57 -13.34
N ILE A 242 10.97 19.94 -12.70
CA ILE A 242 9.87 19.02 -12.39
C ILE A 242 9.26 18.39 -13.66
N ILE A 243 9.31 19.11 -14.81
CA ILE A 243 8.82 18.61 -16.08
C ILE A 243 9.70 17.47 -16.57
N ARG A 244 11.03 17.57 -16.41
CA ARG A 244 11.96 16.49 -16.78
C ARG A 244 11.71 15.21 -16.00
N ILE A 245 11.31 15.34 -14.74
CA ILE A 245 10.94 14.16 -13.92
C ILE A 245 9.64 13.55 -14.45
N ALA A 246 8.66 14.37 -14.85
CA ALA A 246 7.44 13.89 -15.48
C ALA A 246 7.73 13.17 -16.81
N GLU A 247 8.66 13.69 -17.63
CA GLU A 247 9.11 13.08 -18.89
C GLU A 247 9.73 11.68 -18.65
N VAL A 248 10.43 11.46 -17.52
CA VAL A 248 10.92 10.13 -17.14
C VAL A 248 9.77 9.14 -16.98
N TYR A 249 8.70 9.54 -16.29
CA TYR A 249 7.53 8.67 -16.11
C TYR A 249 6.75 8.46 -17.41
N VAL A 250 6.61 9.48 -18.24
CA VAL A 250 6.03 9.33 -19.58
C VAL A 250 6.83 8.32 -20.40
N GLY A 251 8.17 8.39 -20.37
CA GLY A 251 9.03 7.42 -21.05
C GLY A 251 8.93 6.00 -20.49
N LEU A 252 8.72 5.84 -19.17
CA LEU A 252 8.57 4.54 -18.54
C LEU A 252 7.24 3.84 -18.84
N TYR A 253 6.18 4.60 -19.03
CA TYR A 253 4.84 4.06 -19.13
C TYR A 253 4.17 4.25 -20.49
N GLY A 254 4.73 5.07 -21.37
CA GLY A 254 4.12 5.44 -22.66
C GLY A 254 3.86 4.29 -23.63
N ASP A 255 4.61 3.18 -23.52
CA ASP A 255 4.36 1.97 -24.31
C ASP A 255 3.12 1.19 -23.83
N VAL A 256 2.72 1.36 -22.56
CA VAL A 256 1.57 0.67 -21.93
C VAL A 256 0.35 1.58 -21.89
N TYR A 257 0.57 2.89 -21.70
CA TYR A 257 -0.45 3.93 -21.63
C TYR A 257 -0.11 5.03 -22.63
N PRO A 258 -0.46 4.85 -23.93
CA PRO A 258 -0.03 5.75 -25.02
C PRO A 258 -0.75 7.09 -25.05
N GLU A 259 -1.89 7.25 -24.36
CA GLU A 259 -2.62 8.51 -24.18
C GLU A 259 -1.88 9.44 -23.20
#